data_d15d86408109f0958732ef4be54ab869
#
_entry.id   d15d86408109f0958732ef4be54ab869
#
_cell.length_a   1.000
_cell.length_b   1.000
_cell.length_c   1.000
_cell.angle_alpha   90.00
_cell.angle_beta   90.00
_cell.angle_gamma   90.00
#
_symmetry.space_group_name_H-M   'P 1'
#
loop_
_entity.id
_entity.type
_entity.pdbx_description
1 polymer ?
#
loop_
_entity_poly.entity_id
_entity_poly.type
_entity_poly.pdbx_seq_one_letter_code
_entity_poly.pdbx_strand_id
1 'polypeptide(L)'
;PDLLLLDEPTNHLDIESIEWLEDFLMNNAKAVMVISHDKAFVDHITTRTIEIARGRIYDYKVNYSHYLELRRERREQQQAAYDNQQKMIAETREFIERFKGTYSKTNQVQSRVRMLEKLELIEVDEEDRSALNLRFPPAPRSGSYPVITSELGKAYGDHRVFSDVSITIGRGDKVAFVGRNGEGKSTMVKAIMGQIDFEGEIRIGHNVRIGYFAQNEASGLDESITVFKTVDDIAVGDIRTRIRDILGAFMFGKEASEKLVKVLSGGERTRLAMIKLLLEPVNLLILDEPTNHLDLKTKEILKEALMAFDGTLIVVSHDRDFLDGLTSKIYEFSHGRVTEHLDGVYGFLRKKKIENISEIERRKA
;
A
#
# COMPACT_ATOMS: atom_id res chain seq x y z
N PRO A 1 -18.81 20.10 17.40
CA PRO A 1 -19.91 19.22 17.04
C PRO A 1 -19.98 18.01 17.97
N ASP A 2 -21.16 17.40 18.11
CA ASP A 2 -21.33 16.21 18.94
C ASP A 2 -20.86 14.94 18.24
N LEU A 3 -20.80 14.94 16.90
CA LEU A 3 -20.30 13.88 16.06
C LEU A 3 -19.45 14.46 14.92
N LEU A 4 -18.26 13.92 14.73
CA LEU A 4 -17.39 14.19 13.60
C LEU A 4 -17.44 13.01 12.62
N LEU A 5 -17.63 13.30 11.34
CA LEU A 5 -17.54 12.31 10.25
C LEU A 5 -16.33 12.69 9.40
N LEU A 6 -15.36 11.80 9.31
CA LEU A 6 -14.10 12.02 8.61
C LEU A 6 -13.91 10.93 7.55
N ASP A 7 -13.67 11.35 6.32
CA ASP A 7 -13.37 10.46 5.20
C ASP A 7 -11.93 10.72 4.73
N GLU A 8 -11.08 9.69 4.88
CA GLU A 8 -9.65 9.72 4.56
C GLU A 8 -8.91 10.99 5.07
N PRO A 9 -9.03 11.34 6.38
CA PRO A 9 -8.49 12.60 6.89
C PRO A 9 -6.97 12.66 6.91
N THR A 10 -6.28 11.52 6.83
CA THR A 10 -4.82 11.43 6.83
C THR A 10 -4.20 11.67 5.45
N ASN A 11 -5.00 11.64 4.38
CA ASN A 11 -4.50 11.86 3.03
C ASN A 11 -3.85 13.24 2.91
N HIS A 12 -2.64 13.28 2.35
CA HIS A 12 -1.84 14.48 2.13
C HIS A 12 -1.37 15.21 3.41
N LEU A 13 -1.63 14.67 4.59
CA LEU A 13 -1.08 15.20 5.83
C LEU A 13 0.34 14.64 6.05
N ASP A 14 1.22 15.48 6.56
CA ASP A 14 2.52 15.02 7.05
C ASP A 14 2.40 14.33 8.43
N ILE A 15 3.43 13.60 8.81
CA ILE A 15 3.42 12.77 10.02
C ILE A 15 3.10 13.60 11.28
N GLU A 16 3.64 14.83 11.38
CA GLU A 16 3.37 15.71 12.53
C GLU A 16 1.92 16.19 12.56
N SER A 17 1.35 16.50 11.40
CA SER A 17 -0.06 16.87 11.28
C SER A 17 -0.99 15.71 11.62
N ILE A 18 -0.62 14.46 11.27
CA ILE A 18 -1.36 13.26 11.64
C ILE A 18 -1.32 13.07 13.16
N GLU A 19 -0.15 13.15 13.80
CA GLU A 19 -0.02 13.06 15.27
C GLU A 19 -0.84 14.14 15.98
N TRP A 20 -0.81 15.38 15.48
CA TRP A 20 -1.65 16.45 16.02
C TRP A 20 -3.15 16.13 15.89
N LEU A 21 -3.58 15.59 14.74
CA LEU A 21 -4.96 15.20 14.51
C LEU A 21 -5.39 14.06 15.44
N GLU A 22 -4.55 13.06 15.65
CA GLU A 22 -4.78 11.96 16.61
C GLU A 22 -5.02 12.52 18.01
N ASP A 23 -4.09 13.36 18.51
CA ASP A 23 -4.19 13.99 19.82
C ASP A 23 -5.45 14.88 19.96
N PHE A 24 -5.77 15.64 18.90
CA PHE A 24 -6.97 16.47 18.88
C PHE A 24 -8.25 15.62 18.97
N LEU A 25 -8.37 14.57 18.19
CA LEU A 25 -9.55 13.70 18.16
C LEU A 25 -9.74 12.96 19.49
N MET A 26 -8.67 12.45 20.08
CA MET A 26 -8.74 11.75 21.37
C MET A 26 -9.14 12.66 22.53
N ASN A 27 -8.68 13.91 22.55
CA ASN A 27 -8.87 14.80 23.70
C ASN A 27 -10.08 15.74 23.56
N ASN A 28 -10.53 16.06 22.34
CA ASN A 28 -11.51 17.13 22.12
C ASN A 28 -12.79 16.67 21.42
N ALA A 29 -12.81 15.51 20.78
CA ALA A 29 -13.99 15.02 20.09
C ALA A 29 -14.87 14.17 21.01
N LYS A 30 -16.20 14.42 21.03
CA LYS A 30 -17.16 13.61 21.80
C LYS A 30 -17.40 12.24 21.16
N ALA A 31 -17.58 12.24 19.83
CA ALA A 31 -17.76 11.04 19.02
C ALA A 31 -17.15 11.29 17.64
N VAL A 32 -16.46 10.27 17.11
CA VAL A 32 -15.82 10.31 15.79
C VAL A 32 -16.19 9.06 15.02
N MET A 33 -16.58 9.22 13.77
CA MET A 33 -16.65 8.14 12.80
C MET A 33 -15.64 8.47 11.69
N VAL A 34 -14.71 7.56 11.45
CA VAL A 34 -13.64 7.76 10.50
C VAL A 34 -13.61 6.61 9.48
N ILE A 35 -13.37 6.94 8.22
CA ILE A 35 -12.99 6.03 7.16
C ILE A 35 -11.53 6.36 6.85
N SER A 36 -10.63 5.40 6.95
CA SER A 36 -9.22 5.62 6.62
C SER A 36 -8.51 4.31 6.25
N HIS A 37 -7.50 4.45 5.39
CA HIS A 37 -6.56 3.41 5.00
C HIS A 37 -5.21 3.55 5.72
N ASP A 38 -5.12 4.33 6.78
CA ASP A 38 -3.98 4.43 7.69
C ASP A 38 -4.24 3.57 8.94
N LYS A 39 -3.59 2.41 9.02
CA LYS A 39 -3.79 1.45 10.12
C LYS A 39 -3.38 2.04 11.46
N ALA A 40 -2.23 2.71 11.53
CA ALA A 40 -1.71 3.28 12.77
C ALA A 40 -2.66 4.34 13.30
N PHE A 41 -3.16 5.20 12.44
CA PHE A 41 -4.14 6.24 12.77
C PHE A 41 -5.45 5.63 13.30
N VAL A 42 -6.04 4.69 12.56
CA VAL A 42 -7.31 4.06 12.97
C VAL A 42 -7.15 3.30 14.27
N ASP A 43 -6.07 2.53 14.43
CA ASP A 43 -5.83 1.72 15.63
C ASP A 43 -5.64 2.58 16.89
N HIS A 44 -5.03 3.76 16.72
CA HIS A 44 -4.76 4.67 17.82
C HIS A 44 -6.00 5.40 18.32
N ILE A 45 -6.91 5.83 17.41
CA ILE A 45 -8.05 6.68 17.77
C ILE A 45 -9.36 5.91 17.96
N THR A 46 -9.46 4.64 17.50
CA THR A 46 -10.74 3.93 17.51
C THR A 46 -10.82 2.88 18.62
N THR A 47 -12.02 2.76 19.20
CA THR A 47 -12.38 1.72 20.18
C THR A 47 -13.42 0.75 19.64
N ARG A 48 -13.91 0.99 18.41
CA ARG A 48 -14.96 0.22 17.76
C ARG A 48 -14.71 0.22 16.26
N THR A 49 -14.82 -0.95 15.63
CA THR A 49 -14.63 -1.13 14.19
C THR A 49 -15.91 -1.66 13.55
N ILE A 50 -16.37 -1.02 12.48
CA ILE A 50 -17.54 -1.44 11.70
C ILE A 50 -17.05 -1.90 10.34
N GLU A 51 -17.26 -3.19 10.04
CA GLU A 51 -16.98 -3.77 8.73
C GLU A 51 -18.24 -3.83 7.90
N ILE A 52 -18.18 -3.35 6.67
CA ILE A 52 -19.22 -3.51 5.66
C ILE A 52 -18.73 -4.50 4.61
N ALA A 53 -19.33 -5.71 4.60
CA ALA A 53 -18.94 -6.75 3.67
C ALA A 53 -20.19 -7.44 3.11
N ARG A 54 -20.27 -7.62 1.77
CA ARG A 54 -21.37 -8.29 1.06
C ARG A 54 -22.78 -7.81 1.45
N GLY A 55 -22.93 -6.49 1.63
CA GLY A 55 -24.20 -5.88 2.02
C GLY A 55 -24.62 -6.14 3.47
N ARG A 56 -23.73 -6.68 4.30
CA ARG A 56 -23.92 -6.89 5.74
C ARG A 56 -22.99 -5.98 6.53
N ILE A 57 -23.44 -5.60 7.73
CA ILE A 57 -22.68 -4.80 8.68
C ILE A 57 -22.27 -5.70 9.83
N TYR A 58 -20.97 -5.71 10.13
CA TYR A 58 -20.39 -6.38 11.29
C TYR A 58 -19.83 -5.34 12.23
N ASP A 59 -20.23 -5.40 13.48
CA ASP A 59 -19.90 -4.42 14.52
C ASP A 59 -19.01 -5.06 15.57
N TYR A 60 -17.76 -4.62 15.64
CA TYR A 60 -16.75 -5.10 16.59
C TYR A 60 -16.45 -4.00 17.60
N LYS A 61 -16.71 -4.25 18.87
CA LYS A 61 -16.41 -3.33 19.99
C LYS A 61 -14.93 -3.42 20.41
N VAL A 62 -14.05 -3.34 19.41
CA VAL A 62 -12.60 -3.42 19.57
C VAL A 62 -11.92 -2.49 18.58
N ASN A 63 -10.64 -2.15 18.83
CA ASN A 63 -9.81 -1.40 17.90
C ASN A 63 -9.50 -2.21 16.62
N TYR A 64 -8.84 -1.58 15.65
CA TYR A 64 -8.60 -2.16 14.34
C TYR A 64 -7.71 -3.42 14.39
N SER A 65 -6.66 -3.42 15.22
CA SER A 65 -5.75 -4.58 15.35
C SER A 65 -6.48 -5.82 15.87
N HIS A 66 -7.27 -5.69 16.94
CA HIS A 66 -8.08 -6.80 17.46
C HIS A 66 -9.20 -7.23 16.49
N TYR A 67 -9.77 -6.26 15.75
CA TYR A 67 -10.73 -6.59 14.69
C TYR A 67 -10.13 -7.52 13.63
N LEU A 68 -8.89 -7.30 13.21
CA LEU A 68 -8.23 -8.16 12.22
C LEU A 68 -8.10 -9.61 12.73
N GLU A 69 -7.81 -9.81 14.01
CA GLU A 69 -7.74 -11.13 14.65
C GLU A 69 -9.13 -11.81 14.63
N LEU A 70 -10.16 -11.11 15.12
CA LEU A 70 -11.54 -11.62 15.14
C LEU A 70 -12.08 -11.90 13.72
N ARG A 71 -11.72 -11.06 12.76
CA ARG A 71 -12.07 -11.27 11.34
C ARG A 71 -11.45 -12.55 10.81
N ARG A 72 -10.16 -12.81 11.12
CA ARG A 72 -9.47 -14.03 10.72
C ARG A 72 -10.15 -15.26 11.31
N GLU A 73 -10.43 -15.26 12.62
CA GLU A 73 -11.13 -16.36 13.28
C GLU A 73 -12.52 -16.63 12.67
N ARG A 74 -13.29 -15.58 12.40
CA ARG A 74 -14.57 -15.70 11.73
C ARG A 74 -14.45 -16.35 10.34
N ARG A 75 -13.45 -15.95 9.56
CA ARG A 75 -13.19 -16.51 8.22
C ARG A 75 -12.80 -17.98 8.30
N GLU A 76 -11.94 -18.36 9.24
CA GLU A 76 -11.57 -19.77 9.46
C GLU A 76 -12.80 -20.61 9.80
N GLN A 77 -13.69 -20.12 10.66
CA GLN A 77 -14.95 -20.79 10.99
C GLN A 77 -15.88 -20.89 9.77
N GLN A 78 -16.02 -19.84 8.98
CA GLN A 78 -16.81 -19.84 7.74
C GLN A 78 -16.25 -20.84 6.72
N GLN A 79 -14.92 -20.89 6.55
CA GLN A 79 -14.27 -21.83 5.64
C GLN A 79 -14.51 -23.27 6.09
N ALA A 80 -14.32 -23.57 7.37
CA ALA A 80 -14.59 -24.90 7.92
C ALA A 80 -16.05 -25.31 7.75
N ALA A 81 -17.00 -24.39 7.96
CA ALA A 81 -18.42 -24.63 7.75
C ALA A 81 -18.75 -24.88 6.26
N TYR A 82 -18.13 -24.11 5.35
CA TYR A 82 -18.27 -24.31 3.91
C TYR A 82 -17.74 -25.68 3.47
N ASP A 83 -16.54 -26.05 3.89
CA ASP A 83 -15.91 -27.32 3.54
C ASP A 83 -16.77 -28.52 4.00
N ASN A 84 -17.28 -28.44 5.25
CA ASN A 84 -18.22 -29.42 5.77
C ASN A 84 -19.51 -29.49 4.96
N GLN A 85 -20.08 -28.35 4.57
CA GLN A 85 -21.27 -28.29 3.72
C GLN A 85 -21.00 -28.89 2.33
N GLN A 86 -19.86 -28.54 1.69
CA GLN A 86 -19.49 -29.11 0.39
C GLN A 86 -19.32 -30.62 0.46
N LYS A 87 -18.70 -31.14 1.52
CA LYS A 87 -18.57 -32.58 1.76
C LYS A 87 -19.94 -33.23 1.89
N MET A 88 -20.85 -32.69 2.69
CA MET A 88 -22.22 -33.19 2.86
C MET A 88 -23.01 -33.18 1.53
N ILE A 89 -22.84 -32.10 0.72
CA ILE A 89 -23.48 -32.01 -0.61
C ILE A 89 -22.91 -33.09 -1.52
N ALA A 90 -21.61 -33.32 -1.56
CA ALA A 90 -20.96 -34.34 -2.38
C ALA A 90 -21.44 -35.76 -2.00
N GLU A 91 -21.42 -36.10 -0.71
CA GLU A 91 -21.93 -37.39 -0.20
C GLU A 91 -23.41 -37.60 -0.51
N THR A 92 -24.20 -36.55 -0.38
CA THR A 92 -25.66 -36.61 -0.68
C THR A 92 -25.90 -36.80 -2.18
N ARG A 93 -25.16 -36.12 -3.06
CA ARG A 93 -25.24 -36.31 -4.51
C ARG A 93 -24.80 -37.72 -4.92
N GLU A 94 -23.72 -38.25 -4.35
CA GLU A 94 -23.27 -39.62 -4.59
C GLU A 94 -24.33 -40.63 -4.19
N PHE A 95 -24.98 -40.43 -3.03
CA PHE A 95 -26.08 -41.29 -2.61
C PHE A 95 -27.27 -41.26 -3.60
N ILE A 96 -27.66 -40.06 -4.05
CA ILE A 96 -28.74 -39.88 -5.03
C ILE A 96 -28.40 -40.61 -6.33
N GLU A 97 -27.22 -40.44 -6.89
CA GLU A 97 -26.81 -41.10 -8.14
C GLU A 97 -26.73 -42.62 -7.99
N ARG A 98 -26.18 -43.12 -6.87
CA ARG A 98 -26.06 -44.57 -6.60
C ARG A 98 -27.40 -45.28 -6.51
N PHE A 99 -28.43 -44.63 -5.94
CA PHE A 99 -29.72 -45.22 -5.68
C PHE A 99 -30.85 -44.69 -6.59
N LYS A 100 -30.53 -43.91 -7.59
CA LYS A 100 -31.44 -43.42 -8.62
C LYS A 100 -32.02 -44.61 -9.39
N GLY A 101 -33.35 -44.75 -9.33
CA GLY A 101 -34.05 -45.88 -9.97
C GLY A 101 -34.25 -47.11 -9.09
N THR A 102 -33.75 -47.15 -7.85
CA THR A 102 -33.99 -48.25 -6.92
C THR A 102 -35.34 -48.05 -6.20
N TYR A 103 -36.33 -48.89 -6.49
CA TYR A 103 -37.71 -48.76 -5.98
C TYR A 103 -37.78 -48.65 -4.45
N SER A 104 -37.04 -49.48 -3.72
CA SER A 104 -37.04 -49.49 -2.25
C SER A 104 -36.38 -48.22 -1.63
N LYS A 105 -35.66 -47.43 -2.40
CA LYS A 105 -34.94 -46.20 -1.94
C LYS A 105 -35.55 -44.90 -2.47
N THR A 106 -36.63 -44.97 -3.28
CA THR A 106 -37.23 -43.80 -3.93
C THR A 106 -37.56 -42.69 -2.96
N ASN A 107 -38.20 -42.98 -1.83
CA ASN A 107 -38.57 -41.97 -0.83
C ASN A 107 -37.33 -41.31 -0.17
N GLN A 108 -36.27 -42.09 0.06
CA GLN A 108 -35.03 -41.58 0.62
C GLN A 108 -34.28 -40.65 -0.37
N VAL A 109 -34.24 -41.03 -1.65
CA VAL A 109 -33.67 -40.22 -2.73
C VAL A 109 -34.44 -38.91 -2.87
N GLN A 110 -35.77 -38.93 -2.94
CA GLN A 110 -36.57 -37.72 -3.03
C GLN A 110 -36.42 -36.81 -1.82
N SER A 111 -36.33 -37.37 -0.60
CA SER A 111 -36.07 -36.58 0.60
C SER A 111 -34.73 -35.86 0.53
N ARG A 112 -33.67 -36.52 0.06
CA ARG A 112 -32.34 -35.92 -0.09
C ARG A 112 -32.28 -34.88 -1.20
N VAL A 113 -33.00 -35.08 -2.30
CA VAL A 113 -33.11 -34.04 -3.35
C VAL A 113 -33.76 -32.80 -2.79
N ARG A 114 -34.91 -32.93 -2.08
CA ARG A 114 -35.59 -31.78 -1.45
C ARG A 114 -34.75 -31.11 -0.39
N MET A 115 -33.88 -31.84 0.33
CA MET A 115 -32.95 -31.30 1.28
C MET A 115 -31.88 -30.41 0.57
N LEU A 116 -31.32 -30.88 -0.56
CA LEU A 116 -30.36 -30.08 -1.34
C LEU A 116 -31.01 -28.85 -1.97
N GLU A 117 -32.27 -28.95 -2.45
CA GLU A 117 -33.02 -27.83 -3.02
C GLU A 117 -33.32 -26.71 -2.01
N LYS A 118 -33.47 -27.07 -0.73
CA LYS A 118 -33.72 -26.10 0.36
C LYS A 118 -32.48 -25.64 1.08
N LEU A 119 -31.30 -26.17 0.72
CA LEU A 119 -30.06 -25.85 1.40
C LEU A 119 -29.59 -24.46 1.04
N GLU A 120 -29.47 -23.59 2.04
CA GLU A 120 -28.81 -22.32 1.89
C GLU A 120 -27.29 -22.55 1.78
N LEU A 121 -26.72 -22.13 0.66
CA LEU A 121 -25.28 -22.28 0.44
C LEU A 121 -24.52 -21.28 1.30
N ILE A 122 -23.52 -21.78 2.02
CA ILE A 122 -22.60 -20.95 2.77
C ILE A 122 -21.68 -20.27 1.77
N GLU A 123 -21.73 -18.96 1.77
CA GLU A 123 -20.79 -18.14 1.01
C GLU A 123 -19.59 -17.85 1.89
N VAL A 124 -18.41 -18.18 1.41
CA VAL A 124 -17.14 -17.82 2.08
C VAL A 124 -16.63 -16.52 1.49
N ASP A 125 -16.13 -15.65 2.34
CA ASP A 125 -15.38 -14.50 1.89
C ASP A 125 -14.16 -15.00 1.12
N GLU A 126 -14.01 -14.55 -0.14
CA GLU A 126 -12.87 -14.99 -0.96
C GLU A 126 -11.58 -14.79 -0.17
N GLU A 127 -10.79 -15.86 -0.10
CA GLU A 127 -9.47 -15.76 0.49
C GLU A 127 -8.67 -14.71 -0.27
N ASP A 128 -8.14 -13.78 0.50
CA ASP A 128 -7.16 -12.82 0.01
C ASP A 128 -5.82 -13.51 -0.22
N ARG A 129 -5.80 -14.51 -1.12
CA ARG A 129 -4.60 -15.31 -1.46
C ARG A 129 -3.57 -14.56 -2.27
N SER A 130 -3.63 -13.26 -2.29
CA SER A 130 -2.68 -12.47 -3.04
C SER A 130 -1.41 -12.15 -2.25
N ALA A 131 -0.75 -13.18 -1.70
CA ALA A 131 0.69 -13.08 -1.53
C ALA A 131 1.28 -13.04 -2.96
N LEU A 132 1.35 -11.85 -3.51
CA LEU A 132 1.92 -11.64 -4.83
C LEU A 132 3.43 -11.79 -4.70
N ASN A 133 3.95 -12.95 -5.03
CA ASN A 133 5.39 -13.13 -5.20
C ASN A 133 5.82 -12.42 -6.49
N LEU A 134 5.81 -11.07 -6.46
CA LEU A 134 6.23 -10.25 -7.59
C LEU A 134 7.73 -10.40 -7.75
N ARG A 135 8.15 -10.97 -8.89
CA ARG A 135 9.56 -10.98 -9.29
C ARG A 135 9.82 -9.80 -10.20
N PHE A 136 10.72 -8.93 -9.75
CA PHE A 136 11.16 -7.83 -10.59
C PHE A 136 11.96 -8.34 -11.79
N PRO A 137 11.83 -7.70 -12.96
CA PRO A 137 12.68 -8.01 -14.11
C PRO A 137 14.15 -7.81 -13.75
N PRO A 138 15.06 -8.66 -14.24
CA PRO A 138 16.48 -8.50 -14.00
C PRO A 138 16.97 -7.17 -14.60
N ALA A 139 17.62 -6.38 -13.77
CA ALA A 139 18.25 -5.12 -14.17
C ALA A 139 19.78 -5.22 -14.09
N PRO A 140 20.53 -4.41 -14.86
CA PRO A 140 21.98 -4.38 -14.76
C PRO A 140 22.40 -3.97 -13.35
N ARG A 141 23.51 -4.50 -12.85
CA ARG A 141 24.05 -4.12 -11.55
C ARG A 141 24.56 -2.67 -11.61
N SER A 142 24.02 -1.81 -10.74
CA SER A 142 24.48 -0.43 -10.61
C SER A 142 25.85 -0.33 -9.93
N GLY A 143 26.50 0.83 -10.01
CA GLY A 143 27.68 1.18 -9.22
C GLY A 143 27.39 1.09 -7.71
N SER A 144 28.43 1.21 -6.88
CA SER A 144 28.33 1.09 -5.41
C SER A 144 27.49 2.22 -4.79
N TYR A 145 27.45 3.37 -5.42
CA TYR A 145 26.71 4.55 -4.97
C TYR A 145 25.81 5.06 -6.10
N PRO A 146 24.55 4.62 -6.15
CA PRO A 146 23.59 5.06 -7.17
C PRO A 146 23.33 6.56 -7.18
N VAL A 147 23.33 7.22 -6.01
CA VAL A 147 23.13 8.67 -5.89
C VAL A 147 24.11 9.25 -4.88
N ILE A 148 24.83 10.28 -5.29
CA ILE A 148 25.67 11.11 -4.40
C ILE A 148 25.28 12.56 -4.65
N THR A 149 25.01 13.32 -3.60
CA THR A 149 24.87 14.79 -3.68
C THR A 149 25.96 15.46 -2.86
N SER A 150 26.46 16.59 -3.33
CA SER A 150 27.48 17.39 -2.66
C SER A 150 27.07 18.86 -2.66
N GLU A 151 26.96 19.44 -1.48
CA GLU A 151 26.59 20.85 -1.27
C GLU A 151 25.35 21.27 -2.06
N LEU A 152 24.38 20.36 -2.14
CA LEU A 152 23.18 20.57 -2.94
C LEU A 152 22.30 21.64 -2.32
N GLY A 153 21.90 22.62 -3.14
CA GLY A 153 20.99 23.68 -2.76
C GLY A 153 19.91 23.94 -3.79
N LYS A 154 18.74 24.39 -3.34
CA LYS A 154 17.65 24.84 -4.21
C LYS A 154 16.88 25.98 -3.60
N ALA A 155 16.63 27.00 -4.44
CA ALA A 155 15.74 28.10 -4.12
C ALA A 155 14.73 28.31 -5.27
N TYR A 156 13.56 28.84 -4.93
CA TYR A 156 12.56 29.33 -5.88
C TYR A 156 12.31 30.81 -5.58
N GLY A 157 12.88 31.68 -6.40
CA GLY A 157 12.93 33.12 -6.11
C GLY A 157 13.67 33.37 -4.78
N ASP A 158 13.04 34.07 -3.85
CA ASP A 158 13.60 34.37 -2.54
C ASP A 158 13.41 33.24 -1.51
N HIS A 159 12.63 32.22 -1.84
CA HIS A 159 12.38 31.09 -0.94
C HIS A 159 13.43 29.99 -1.12
N ARG A 160 14.32 29.85 -0.12
CA ARG A 160 15.30 28.77 -0.07
C ARG A 160 14.65 27.50 0.51
N VAL A 161 14.62 26.44 -0.29
CA VAL A 161 14.01 25.15 0.09
C VAL A 161 15.00 24.36 0.96
N PHE A 162 16.23 24.19 0.50
CA PHE A 162 17.32 23.57 1.25
C PHE A 162 18.68 24.08 0.76
N SER A 163 19.70 23.91 1.59
CA SER A 163 21.07 24.28 1.26
C SER A 163 22.08 23.33 1.90
N ASP A 164 23.22 23.19 1.22
CA ASP A 164 24.37 22.43 1.70
C ASP A 164 24.01 20.96 2.05
N VAL A 165 23.20 20.32 1.19
CA VAL A 165 22.78 18.94 1.39
C VAL A 165 23.76 18.00 0.71
N SER A 166 24.46 17.20 1.53
CA SER A 166 25.38 16.17 1.07
C SER A 166 24.94 14.81 1.58
N ILE A 167 24.38 13.98 0.69
CA ILE A 167 23.90 12.62 1.00
C ILE A 167 24.52 11.60 0.05
N THR A 168 24.73 10.40 0.57
CA THR A 168 25.24 9.27 -0.21
C THR A 168 24.32 8.08 -0.02
N ILE A 169 23.71 7.62 -1.12
CA ILE A 169 22.84 6.45 -1.14
C ILE A 169 23.61 5.28 -1.76
N GLY A 170 23.80 4.22 -0.99
CA GLY A 170 24.47 2.99 -1.40
C GLY A 170 23.57 2.09 -2.22
N ARG A 171 24.19 1.20 -3.00
CA ARG A 171 23.44 0.17 -3.73
C ARG A 171 22.76 -0.78 -2.76
N GLY A 172 21.46 -1.02 -2.99
CA GLY A 172 20.61 -1.84 -2.14
C GLY A 172 20.09 -1.12 -0.90
N ASP A 173 20.48 0.15 -0.68
CA ASP A 173 19.86 0.95 0.38
C ASP A 173 18.38 1.16 0.09
N LYS A 174 17.55 1.04 1.13
CA LYS A 174 16.13 1.42 1.09
C LYS A 174 15.95 2.59 2.05
N VAL A 175 15.74 3.77 1.49
CA VAL A 175 15.73 5.03 2.24
C VAL A 175 14.38 5.73 2.14
N ALA A 176 13.96 6.38 3.23
CA ALA A 176 12.79 7.23 3.25
C ALA A 176 13.19 8.71 3.32
N PHE A 177 12.48 9.55 2.56
CA PHE A 177 12.50 11.00 2.73
C PHE A 177 11.27 11.41 3.52
N VAL A 178 11.46 11.94 4.71
CA VAL A 178 10.40 12.38 5.61
C VAL A 178 10.56 13.85 6.00
N GLY A 179 9.51 14.48 6.48
CA GLY A 179 9.49 15.88 6.88
C GLY A 179 8.15 16.54 6.56
N ARG A 180 7.92 17.74 7.05
CA ARG A 180 6.67 18.47 6.79
C ARG A 180 6.45 18.73 5.31
N ASN A 181 5.20 19.00 4.95
CA ASN A 181 4.86 19.42 3.60
C ASN A 181 5.55 20.77 3.29
N GLY A 182 6.12 20.87 2.08
CA GLY A 182 6.89 22.06 1.66
C GLY A 182 8.37 22.06 2.02
N GLU A 183 8.89 21.15 2.85
CA GLU A 183 10.30 21.08 3.25
C GLU A 183 11.26 20.56 2.15
N GLY A 184 10.77 20.32 0.94
CA GLY A 184 11.63 20.05 -0.22
C GLY A 184 11.84 18.56 -0.58
N LYS A 185 11.10 17.61 -0.01
CA LYS A 185 11.22 16.18 -0.34
C LYS A 185 11.08 15.90 -1.85
N SER A 186 9.96 16.31 -2.44
CA SER A 186 9.74 16.15 -3.89
C SER A 186 10.65 17.04 -4.73
N THR A 187 11.13 18.16 -4.19
CA THR A 187 12.14 18.99 -4.84
C THR A 187 13.47 18.25 -4.95
N MET A 188 13.90 17.56 -3.89
CA MET A 188 15.08 16.69 -3.91
C MET A 188 14.96 15.58 -4.95
N VAL A 189 13.80 14.90 -5.00
CA VAL A 189 13.52 13.88 -6.02
C VAL A 189 13.64 14.47 -7.43
N LYS A 190 13.01 15.62 -7.70
CA LYS A 190 13.08 16.29 -9.01
C LYS A 190 14.50 16.72 -9.37
N ALA A 191 15.31 17.13 -8.39
CA ALA A 191 16.72 17.45 -8.60
C ALA A 191 17.51 16.19 -8.98
N ILE A 192 17.34 15.05 -8.27
CA ILE A 192 17.95 13.76 -8.60
C ILE A 192 17.55 13.31 -10.02
N MET A 193 16.30 13.54 -10.42
CA MET A 193 15.78 13.24 -11.77
C MET A 193 16.27 14.22 -12.84
N GLY A 194 17.00 15.30 -12.47
CA GLY A 194 17.44 16.34 -13.41
C GLY A 194 16.30 17.16 -14.03
N GLN A 195 15.13 17.20 -13.37
CA GLN A 195 13.95 17.92 -13.84
C GLN A 195 13.93 19.41 -13.48
N ILE A 196 14.79 19.82 -12.57
CA ILE A 196 14.92 21.21 -12.08
C ILE A 196 16.38 21.61 -11.93
N ASP A 197 16.64 22.91 -11.99
CA ASP A 197 17.95 23.46 -11.70
C ASP A 197 18.25 23.41 -10.20
N PHE A 198 19.54 23.27 -9.84
CA PHE A 198 20.01 23.21 -8.47
C PHE A 198 21.43 23.79 -8.35
N GLU A 199 21.84 24.15 -7.13
CA GLU A 199 23.20 24.52 -6.76
C GLU A 199 23.93 23.28 -6.26
N GLY A 200 25.27 23.21 -6.40
CA GLY A 200 26.03 22.02 -6.00
C GLY A 200 26.14 20.93 -7.08
N GLU A 201 26.37 19.69 -6.67
CA GLU A 201 26.58 18.57 -7.59
C GLU A 201 25.69 17.39 -7.24
N ILE A 202 25.10 16.76 -8.26
CA ILE A 202 24.45 15.44 -8.18
C ILE A 202 25.19 14.50 -9.11
N ARG A 203 25.65 13.38 -8.58
CA ARG A 203 26.28 12.31 -9.36
C ARG A 203 25.43 11.04 -9.32
N ILE A 204 24.93 10.66 -10.49
CA ILE A 204 24.26 9.37 -10.68
C ILE A 204 25.32 8.33 -11.01
N GLY A 205 25.29 7.22 -10.32
CA GLY A 205 26.25 6.13 -10.45
C GLY A 205 26.22 5.45 -11.82
N HIS A 206 27.28 4.69 -12.13
CA HIS A 206 27.36 3.93 -13.39
C HIS A 206 26.27 2.87 -13.46
N ASN A 207 25.73 2.64 -14.66
CA ASN A 207 24.63 1.69 -14.94
C ASN A 207 23.37 1.86 -14.10
N VAL A 208 23.13 3.03 -13.53
CA VAL A 208 21.87 3.30 -12.83
C VAL A 208 20.76 3.47 -13.85
N ARG A 209 19.69 2.69 -13.67
CA ARG A 209 18.41 2.80 -14.38
C ARG A 209 17.37 3.20 -13.38
N ILE A 210 16.86 4.41 -13.52
CA ILE A 210 15.90 5.01 -12.59
C ILE A 210 14.49 4.70 -13.07
N GLY A 211 13.67 4.10 -12.17
CA GLY A 211 12.22 4.09 -12.29
C GLY A 211 11.66 5.14 -11.32
N TYR A 212 10.82 6.03 -11.81
CA TYR A 212 10.25 7.09 -11.01
C TYR A 212 8.74 7.03 -11.02
N PHE A 213 8.14 7.10 -9.86
CA PHE A 213 6.70 7.23 -9.67
C PHE A 213 6.40 8.58 -9.04
N ALA A 214 5.83 9.49 -9.83
CA ALA A 214 5.38 10.78 -9.37
C ALA A 214 3.91 10.73 -8.92
N GLN A 215 3.53 11.61 -8.03
CA GLN A 215 2.15 11.76 -7.53
C GLN A 215 1.09 11.93 -8.65
N ASN A 216 1.48 12.35 -9.86
CA ASN A 216 0.60 12.60 -11.02
C ASN A 216 0.91 11.72 -12.24
N GLU A 217 1.58 10.59 -12.09
CA GLU A 217 2.12 9.80 -13.22
C GLU A 217 1.07 8.97 -13.99
N ALA A 218 -0.19 8.99 -13.58
CA ALA A 218 -1.29 8.39 -14.33
C ALA A 218 -1.45 8.98 -15.76
N SER A 219 -0.79 10.10 -16.07
CA SER A 219 -0.83 10.76 -17.39
C SER A 219 0.02 10.09 -18.47
N GLY A 220 0.92 9.17 -18.12
CA GLY A 220 1.81 8.47 -19.07
C GLY A 220 1.26 7.15 -19.62
N LEU A 221 0.00 6.81 -19.33
CA LEU A 221 -0.64 5.60 -19.81
C LEU A 221 -1.31 5.85 -21.18
N ASP A 222 -1.18 4.86 -22.10
CA ASP A 222 -1.92 4.88 -23.36
C ASP A 222 -3.42 4.59 -23.12
N GLU A 223 -4.25 5.61 -23.29
CA GLU A 223 -5.69 5.51 -23.04
C GLU A 223 -6.44 4.65 -24.07
N SER A 224 -5.81 4.33 -25.22
CA SER A 224 -6.43 3.62 -26.33
C SER A 224 -6.37 2.09 -26.20
N ILE A 225 -5.55 1.56 -25.30
CA ILE A 225 -5.35 0.13 -25.08
C ILE A 225 -6.02 -0.35 -23.79
N THR A 226 -6.11 -1.67 -23.63
CA THR A 226 -6.69 -2.26 -22.39
C THR A 226 -5.67 -2.31 -21.26
N VAL A 227 -6.18 -2.43 -20.02
CA VAL A 227 -5.35 -2.66 -18.82
C VAL A 227 -4.44 -3.85 -19.02
N PHE A 228 -4.98 -4.98 -19.51
CA PHE A 228 -4.18 -6.18 -19.79
C PHE A 228 -3.08 -5.89 -20.81
N LYS A 229 -3.40 -5.22 -21.90
CA LYS A 229 -2.45 -4.90 -22.96
C LYS A 229 -1.31 -3.99 -22.49
N THR A 230 -1.62 -3.02 -21.61
CA THR A 230 -0.61 -2.14 -21.00
C THR A 230 0.47 -2.95 -20.27
N VAL A 231 0.08 -4.01 -19.57
CA VAL A 231 1.02 -4.87 -18.82
C VAL A 231 1.69 -5.88 -19.74
N ASP A 232 0.96 -6.46 -20.70
CA ASP A 232 1.50 -7.44 -21.67
C ASP A 232 2.62 -6.88 -22.53
N ASP A 233 2.53 -5.59 -22.91
CA ASP A 233 3.54 -4.93 -23.75
C ASP A 233 4.90 -4.76 -23.06
N ILE A 234 4.94 -4.72 -21.74
CA ILE A 234 6.16 -4.56 -20.95
C ILE A 234 6.62 -5.89 -20.29
N ALA A 235 5.70 -6.84 -20.14
CA ALA A 235 6.00 -8.11 -19.48
C ALA A 235 6.99 -8.96 -20.29
N VAL A 236 8.06 -9.40 -19.63
CA VAL A 236 9.11 -10.25 -20.21
C VAL A 236 9.22 -11.58 -19.46
N GLY A 237 9.56 -12.66 -20.19
CA GLY A 237 9.80 -13.98 -19.60
C GLY A 237 8.61 -14.51 -18.78
N ASP A 238 8.90 -15.03 -17.59
CA ASP A 238 7.90 -15.66 -16.70
C ASP A 238 6.81 -14.70 -16.21
N ILE A 239 7.08 -13.39 -16.22
CA ILE A 239 6.11 -12.36 -15.83
C ILE A 239 4.88 -12.43 -16.73
N ARG A 240 5.09 -12.69 -18.02
CA ARG A 240 4.02 -12.75 -19.02
C ARG A 240 2.97 -13.82 -18.70
N THR A 241 3.38 -14.94 -18.14
CA THR A 241 2.45 -16.01 -17.73
C THR A 241 1.63 -15.66 -16.50
N ARG A 242 2.05 -14.65 -15.72
CA ARG A 242 1.47 -14.25 -14.43
C ARG A 242 0.77 -12.90 -14.46
N ILE A 243 0.59 -12.29 -15.64
CA ILE A 243 -0.05 -10.96 -15.78
C ILE A 243 -1.40 -10.90 -15.08
N ARG A 244 -2.23 -11.96 -15.22
CA ARG A 244 -3.56 -11.99 -14.61
C ARG A 244 -3.50 -12.06 -13.09
N ASP A 245 -2.53 -12.76 -12.53
CA ASP A 245 -2.31 -12.83 -11.08
C ASP A 245 -1.83 -11.48 -10.55
N ILE A 246 -0.91 -10.83 -11.27
CA ILE A 246 -0.42 -9.49 -10.92
C ILE A 246 -1.57 -8.48 -10.96
N LEU A 247 -2.33 -8.44 -12.05
CA LEU A 247 -3.48 -7.56 -12.17
C LEU A 247 -4.54 -7.83 -11.09
N GLY A 248 -4.82 -9.12 -10.81
CA GLY A 248 -5.74 -9.52 -9.76
C GLY A 248 -5.32 -9.05 -8.38
N ALA A 249 -4.02 -9.14 -8.06
CA ALA A 249 -3.46 -8.66 -6.81
C ALA A 249 -3.66 -7.14 -6.62
N PHE A 250 -3.51 -6.36 -7.69
CA PHE A 250 -3.78 -4.92 -7.70
C PHE A 250 -5.26 -4.57 -7.97
N MET A 251 -6.17 -5.48 -7.65
CA MET A 251 -7.63 -5.29 -7.75
C MET A 251 -8.20 -5.12 -9.18
N PHE A 252 -7.46 -5.56 -10.20
CA PHE A 252 -7.99 -5.67 -11.56
C PHE A 252 -8.48 -7.10 -11.81
N GLY A 253 -9.76 -7.35 -11.53
CA GLY A 253 -10.41 -8.62 -11.86
C GLY A 253 -10.52 -8.84 -13.38
N LYS A 254 -11.04 -10.00 -13.80
CA LYS A 254 -11.16 -10.37 -15.24
C LYS A 254 -11.81 -9.28 -16.08
N GLU A 255 -12.95 -8.74 -15.64
CA GLU A 255 -13.68 -7.70 -16.38
C GLU A 255 -12.92 -6.37 -16.40
N ALA A 256 -12.28 -6.00 -15.27
CA ALA A 256 -11.52 -4.77 -15.16
C ALA A 256 -10.26 -4.81 -16.04
N SER A 257 -9.62 -5.97 -16.20
CA SER A 257 -8.43 -6.12 -17.03
C SER A 257 -8.69 -5.93 -18.54
N GLU A 258 -9.90 -6.18 -18.98
CA GLU A 258 -10.30 -5.99 -20.40
C GLU A 258 -10.82 -4.57 -20.71
N LYS A 259 -10.99 -3.71 -19.67
CA LYS A 259 -11.39 -2.32 -19.86
C LYS A 259 -10.27 -1.51 -20.53
N LEU A 260 -10.66 -0.52 -21.32
CA LEU A 260 -9.72 0.48 -21.85
C LEU A 260 -9.23 1.39 -20.72
N VAL A 261 -7.97 1.79 -20.77
CA VAL A 261 -7.35 2.69 -19.77
C VAL A 261 -8.13 4.00 -19.63
N LYS A 262 -8.72 4.53 -20.70
CA LYS A 262 -9.51 5.77 -20.66
C LYS A 262 -10.74 5.76 -19.74
N VAL A 263 -11.31 4.57 -19.45
CA VAL A 263 -12.50 4.44 -18.60
C VAL A 263 -12.19 4.16 -17.13
N LEU A 264 -10.91 4.06 -16.79
CA LEU A 264 -10.45 3.84 -15.42
C LEU A 264 -10.64 5.10 -14.57
N SER A 265 -10.98 4.88 -13.29
CA SER A 265 -10.92 5.92 -12.26
C SER A 265 -9.48 6.38 -12.01
N GLY A 266 -9.30 7.53 -11.36
CA GLY A 266 -7.96 8.03 -11.00
C GLY A 266 -7.15 7.01 -10.19
N GLY A 267 -7.74 6.39 -9.16
CA GLY A 267 -7.08 5.38 -8.35
C GLY A 267 -6.73 4.10 -9.14
N GLU A 268 -7.59 3.66 -10.06
CA GLU A 268 -7.26 2.53 -10.96
C GLU A 268 -6.09 2.88 -11.89
N ARG A 269 -6.06 4.08 -12.46
CA ARG A 269 -4.93 4.55 -13.30
C ARG A 269 -3.63 4.58 -12.50
N THR A 270 -3.66 5.07 -11.26
CA THR A 270 -2.50 5.09 -10.35
C THR A 270 -1.98 3.68 -10.09
N ARG A 271 -2.86 2.71 -9.78
CA ARG A 271 -2.48 1.32 -9.59
C ARG A 271 -1.87 0.70 -10.85
N LEU A 272 -2.45 0.98 -12.04
CA LEU A 272 -1.92 0.47 -13.31
C LEU A 272 -0.54 1.05 -13.62
N ALA A 273 -0.34 2.35 -13.42
CA ALA A 273 0.96 3.01 -13.57
C ALA A 273 2.01 2.40 -12.62
N MET A 274 1.62 2.10 -11.38
CA MET A 274 2.47 1.42 -10.41
C MET A 274 2.88 0.02 -10.89
N ILE A 275 1.92 -0.80 -11.36
CA ILE A 275 2.22 -2.13 -11.92
C ILE A 275 3.22 -2.00 -13.07
N LYS A 276 2.96 -1.06 -13.99
CA LYS A 276 3.84 -0.80 -15.13
C LYS A 276 5.26 -0.54 -14.67
N LEU A 277 5.45 0.37 -13.72
CA LEU A 277 6.77 0.74 -13.20
C LEU A 277 7.48 -0.44 -12.52
N LEU A 278 6.77 -1.23 -11.71
CA LEU A 278 7.34 -2.39 -11.01
C LEU A 278 7.80 -3.50 -11.97
N LEU A 279 7.29 -3.52 -13.21
CA LEU A 279 7.66 -4.48 -14.26
C LEU A 279 8.75 -3.96 -15.21
N GLU A 280 9.26 -2.75 -15.01
CA GLU A 280 10.40 -2.21 -15.74
C GLU A 280 11.74 -2.70 -15.16
N PRO A 281 12.77 -2.97 -16.00
CA PRO A 281 14.07 -3.42 -15.52
C PRO A 281 14.90 -2.26 -14.95
N VAL A 282 14.54 -1.80 -13.77
CA VAL A 282 15.17 -0.69 -13.04
C VAL A 282 15.97 -1.20 -11.84
N ASN A 283 17.00 -0.47 -11.43
CA ASN A 283 17.85 -0.78 -10.28
C ASN A 283 17.94 0.35 -9.24
N LEU A 284 17.34 1.50 -9.55
CA LEU A 284 17.01 2.56 -8.61
C LEU A 284 15.54 2.92 -8.80
N LEU A 285 14.74 2.69 -7.77
CA LEU A 285 13.32 2.99 -7.77
C LEU A 285 13.09 4.20 -6.85
N ILE A 286 12.43 5.22 -7.38
CA ILE A 286 12.06 6.44 -6.64
C ILE A 286 10.54 6.55 -6.64
N LEU A 287 9.94 6.54 -5.45
CA LEU A 287 8.50 6.61 -5.27
C LEU A 287 8.13 7.85 -4.47
N ASP A 288 7.34 8.74 -5.06
CA ASP A 288 6.85 9.97 -4.41
C ASP A 288 5.37 9.81 -4.06
N GLU A 289 5.09 9.64 -2.76
CA GLU A 289 3.77 9.39 -2.17
C GLU A 289 3.01 8.20 -2.82
N PRO A 290 3.64 7.00 -2.90
CA PRO A 290 3.06 5.87 -3.63
C PRO A 290 1.81 5.27 -2.97
N THR A 291 1.59 5.57 -1.70
CA THR A 291 0.47 5.03 -0.90
C THR A 291 -0.81 5.84 -1.00
N ASN A 292 -0.74 7.05 -1.57
CA ASN A 292 -1.91 7.90 -1.74
C ASN A 292 -2.95 7.23 -2.65
N HIS A 293 -4.20 7.21 -2.19
CA HIS A 293 -5.34 6.59 -2.89
C HIS A 293 -5.26 5.06 -3.07
N LEU A 294 -4.34 4.39 -2.37
CA LEU A 294 -4.31 2.93 -2.31
C LEU A 294 -5.09 2.43 -1.10
N ASP A 295 -5.90 1.39 -1.31
CA ASP A 295 -6.52 0.66 -0.22
C ASP A 295 -5.47 -0.14 0.58
N LEU A 296 -5.83 -0.54 1.80
CA LEU A 296 -4.92 -1.24 2.72
C LEU A 296 -4.28 -2.48 2.10
N LYS A 297 -5.05 -3.25 1.34
CA LYS A 297 -4.56 -4.47 0.70
C LYS A 297 -3.52 -4.17 -0.37
N THR A 298 -3.81 -3.20 -1.26
CA THR A 298 -2.87 -2.78 -2.30
C THR A 298 -1.59 -2.21 -1.70
N LYS A 299 -1.67 -1.47 -0.58
CA LYS A 299 -0.50 -0.99 0.16
C LYS A 299 0.37 -2.14 0.68
N GLU A 300 -0.24 -3.19 1.25
CA GLU A 300 0.49 -4.36 1.74
C GLU A 300 1.20 -5.10 0.60
N ILE A 301 0.50 -5.33 -0.51
CA ILE A 301 1.08 -5.97 -1.69
C ILE A 301 2.25 -5.16 -2.26
N LEU A 302 2.09 -3.83 -2.34
CA LEU A 302 3.17 -2.94 -2.78
C LEU A 302 4.36 -3.02 -1.82
N LYS A 303 4.12 -2.96 -0.52
CA LYS A 303 5.16 -3.08 0.50
C LYS A 303 5.93 -4.40 0.39
N GLU A 304 5.22 -5.53 0.29
CA GLU A 304 5.85 -6.86 0.11
C GLU A 304 6.68 -6.92 -1.18
N ALA A 305 6.16 -6.39 -2.29
CA ALA A 305 6.89 -6.30 -3.53
C ALA A 305 8.18 -5.48 -3.35
N LEU A 306 8.10 -4.29 -2.75
CA LEU A 306 9.27 -3.43 -2.51
C LEU A 306 10.27 -4.04 -1.51
N MET A 307 9.81 -4.82 -0.54
CA MET A 307 10.70 -5.58 0.34
C MET A 307 11.51 -6.63 -0.42
N ALA A 308 10.91 -7.27 -1.44
CA ALA A 308 11.57 -8.24 -2.31
C ALA A 308 12.44 -7.61 -3.41
N PHE A 309 12.36 -6.29 -3.61
CA PHE A 309 13.19 -5.58 -4.58
C PHE A 309 14.65 -5.55 -4.11
N ASP A 310 15.57 -6.04 -4.95
CA ASP A 310 17.01 -6.13 -4.67
C ASP A 310 17.80 -4.87 -5.09
N GLY A 311 17.15 -3.92 -5.76
CA GLY A 311 17.72 -2.63 -6.14
C GLY A 311 17.72 -1.60 -4.99
N THR A 312 18.10 -0.39 -5.32
CA THR A 312 18.07 0.76 -4.41
C THR A 312 16.70 1.43 -4.44
N LEU A 313 16.16 1.80 -3.28
CA LEU A 313 14.84 2.39 -3.15
C LEU A 313 14.91 3.73 -2.42
N ILE A 314 14.29 4.75 -3.01
CA ILE A 314 14.01 6.04 -2.37
C ILE A 314 12.49 6.18 -2.30
N VAL A 315 11.95 6.35 -1.10
CA VAL A 315 10.50 6.54 -0.89
C VAL A 315 10.26 7.87 -0.18
N VAL A 316 9.43 8.71 -0.77
CA VAL A 316 8.82 9.84 -0.08
C VAL A 316 7.45 9.36 0.38
N SER A 317 7.20 9.29 1.67
CA SER A 317 5.89 8.87 2.19
C SER A 317 5.68 9.38 3.61
N HIS A 318 4.41 9.61 3.94
CA HIS A 318 3.95 9.95 5.28
C HIS A 318 3.28 8.76 5.99
N ASP A 319 3.17 7.63 5.31
CA ASP A 319 2.57 6.39 5.83
C ASP A 319 3.59 5.63 6.70
N ARG A 320 3.43 5.74 8.03
CA ARG A 320 4.34 5.13 9.02
C ARG A 320 4.41 3.61 8.89
N ASP A 321 3.26 2.96 8.73
CA ASP A 321 3.18 1.50 8.59
C ASP A 321 3.80 1.00 7.30
N PHE A 322 3.67 1.78 6.22
CA PHE A 322 4.29 1.47 4.95
C PHE A 322 5.82 1.54 5.02
N LEU A 323 6.36 2.59 5.66
CA LEU A 323 7.80 2.77 5.82
C LEU A 323 8.44 1.77 6.80
N ASP A 324 7.68 1.32 7.81
CA ASP A 324 8.19 0.41 8.84
C ASP A 324 8.60 -0.94 8.26
N GLY A 325 9.83 -1.37 8.58
CA GLY A 325 10.42 -2.61 8.04
C GLY A 325 10.78 -2.56 6.56
N LEU A 326 10.32 -1.55 5.79
CA LEU A 326 10.70 -1.34 4.39
C LEU A 326 12.01 -0.56 4.28
N THR A 327 12.17 0.49 5.08
CA THR A 327 13.33 1.38 5.00
C THR A 327 14.25 1.23 6.20
N SER A 328 15.57 1.24 5.95
CA SER A 328 16.60 1.13 6.98
C SER A 328 17.21 2.48 7.35
N LYS A 329 17.06 3.48 6.49
CA LYS A 329 17.57 4.83 6.68
C LYS A 329 16.49 5.86 6.41
N ILE A 330 16.50 6.94 7.15
CA ILE A 330 15.59 8.06 6.98
C ILE A 330 16.40 9.33 6.77
N TYR A 331 16.04 10.11 5.77
CA TYR A 331 16.50 11.47 5.58
C TYR A 331 15.36 12.42 5.97
N GLU A 332 15.55 13.12 7.10
CA GLU A 332 14.58 14.11 7.58
C GLU A 332 14.86 15.46 6.94
N PHE A 333 13.86 16.01 6.28
CA PHE A 333 13.85 17.36 5.72
C PHE A 333 13.21 18.31 6.73
N SER A 334 13.99 19.24 7.26
CA SER A 334 13.50 20.18 8.27
C SER A 334 14.31 21.49 8.22
N HIS A 335 13.60 22.61 8.14
CA HIS A 335 14.21 23.97 8.17
C HIS A 335 15.34 24.16 7.15
N GLY A 336 15.15 23.65 5.94
CA GLY A 336 16.13 23.78 4.86
C GLY A 336 17.39 22.91 4.99
N ARG A 337 17.38 21.94 5.91
CA ARG A 337 18.46 20.97 6.11
C ARG A 337 17.96 19.56 5.94
N VAL A 338 18.88 18.64 5.68
CA VAL A 338 18.59 17.20 5.62
C VAL A 338 19.48 16.47 6.62
N THR A 339 18.84 15.70 7.50
CA THR A 339 19.54 14.94 8.55
C THR A 339 19.30 13.44 8.35
N GLU A 340 20.35 12.64 8.44
CA GLU A 340 20.29 11.18 8.32
C GLU A 340 19.98 10.53 9.68
N HIS A 341 19.03 9.57 9.69
CA HIS A 341 18.68 8.74 10.84
C HIS A 341 18.72 7.25 10.44
N LEU A 342 19.35 6.42 11.28
CA LEU A 342 19.58 4.99 11.01
C LEU A 342 18.62 4.04 11.74
N ASP A 343 17.67 4.55 12.50
CA ASP A 343 16.87 3.77 13.44
C ASP A 343 15.49 3.30 12.89
N GLY A 344 15.23 3.48 11.59
CA GLY A 344 13.90 3.25 11.01
C GLY A 344 12.86 4.27 11.49
N VAL A 345 11.60 4.15 10.98
CA VAL A 345 10.57 5.20 11.18
C VAL A 345 10.16 5.36 12.64
N TYR A 346 9.91 4.28 13.36
CA TYR A 346 9.47 4.38 14.77
C TYR A 346 10.60 4.81 15.71
N GLY A 347 11.85 4.44 15.41
CA GLY A 347 13.02 4.96 16.12
C GLY A 347 13.19 6.47 15.94
N PHE A 348 13.06 6.94 14.72
CA PHE A 348 13.05 8.36 14.37
C PHE A 348 11.94 9.12 15.10
N LEU A 349 10.68 8.66 15.04
CA LEU A 349 9.55 9.32 15.69
C LEU A 349 9.71 9.38 17.22
N ARG A 350 10.24 8.32 17.83
CA ARG A 350 10.51 8.32 19.28
C ARG A 350 11.57 9.37 19.67
N LYS A 351 12.64 9.49 18.91
CA LYS A 351 13.66 10.53 19.14
C LYS A 351 13.07 11.93 19.01
N LYS A 352 12.29 12.15 17.96
CA LYS A 352 11.65 13.45 17.71
C LYS A 352 10.66 13.84 18.80
N LYS A 353 9.89 12.89 19.32
CA LYS A 353 8.99 13.14 20.45
C LYS A 353 9.74 13.54 21.72
N ILE A 354 10.91 12.92 22.00
CA ILE A 354 11.76 13.27 23.14
C ILE A 354 12.35 14.66 22.96
N GLU A 355 12.82 15.02 21.77
CA GLU A 355 13.33 16.36 21.46
C GLU A 355 12.26 17.43 21.65
N ASN A 356 11.06 17.23 21.12
CA ASN A 356 9.94 18.14 21.28
C ASN A 356 9.57 18.37 22.76
N ILE A 357 9.53 17.30 23.57
CA ILE A 357 9.28 17.41 25.01
C ILE A 357 10.38 18.22 25.70
N SER A 358 11.64 17.95 25.39
CA SER A 358 12.77 18.68 25.99
C SER A 358 12.81 20.17 25.59
N GLU A 359 12.38 20.53 24.40
CA GLU A 359 12.22 21.92 23.96
C GLU A 359 11.08 22.63 24.69
N ILE A 360 9.94 21.93 24.90
CA ILE A 360 8.82 22.49 25.69
C ILE A 360 9.25 22.75 27.13
N GLU A 361 10.00 21.85 27.73
CA GLU A 361 10.51 22.01 29.10
C GLU A 361 11.50 23.18 29.19
N ARG A 362 12.43 23.34 28.21
CA ARG A 362 13.34 24.46 28.14
C ARG A 362 12.66 25.83 27.94
N ARG A 363 11.52 25.88 27.24
CA ARG A 363 10.72 27.10 27.08
C ARG A 363 9.90 27.48 28.32
N LYS A 364 9.69 26.52 29.24
CA LYS A 364 8.97 26.75 30.52
C LYS A 364 9.92 27.07 31.67
N ALA A 365 11.21 26.82 31.55
CA ALA A 365 12.26 27.19 32.49
C ALA A 365 12.87 28.56 32.15
#